data_7ac2ca118c090e69deca258dfe6f48be
#
_entry.id   7ac2ca118c090e69deca258dfe6f48be
#
_cell.length_a   1.000
_cell.length_b   1.000
_cell.length_c   1.000
_cell.angle_alpha   90.00
_cell.angle_beta   90.00
_cell.angle_gamma   90.00
#
_symmetry.space_group_name_H-M   'P 1'
#
loop_
_entity.id
_entity.type
_entity.pdbx_description
1 polymer ?
#
loop_
_entity_poly.entity_id
_entity_poly.type
_entity_poly.pdbx_seq_one_letter_code
_entity_poly.pdbx_strand_id
1 'polypeptide(L)'
;LERHWSWDKETPAPTLAGEPLISILIPCFNEGRNARETISAALDQRYENIEVIAINDGSSDNTAQVLQALAQEQPRLRVINLAENQGKALALKAGAAAARGDLLVCIDGDALLDRDTAAYLVAPLIQYPHVGAVTGNPRIRTRSTLIGRIQVGEFSSIIGLIKRTQRIYGRVFTVS
;
A
#
# COMPACT_ATOMS: atom_id res chain seq x y z
N LEU A 1 16.45 -5.12 -23.59
CA LEU A 1 15.68 -6.31 -23.20
C LEU A 1 14.25 -5.86 -22.89
N GLU A 2 13.42 -5.82 -23.93
CA GLU A 2 11.98 -5.58 -23.81
C GLU A 2 11.34 -6.81 -23.17
N ARG A 3 11.03 -6.74 -21.86
CA ARG A 3 10.04 -7.64 -21.29
C ARG A 3 8.68 -7.17 -21.76
N HIS A 4 8.08 -7.89 -22.70
CA HIS A 4 6.68 -7.79 -23.03
C HIS A 4 5.86 -8.02 -21.76
N TRP A 5 5.28 -6.97 -21.23
CA TRP A 5 4.25 -7.05 -20.21
C TRP A 5 2.95 -7.47 -20.90
N SER A 6 2.71 -8.76 -20.99
CA SER A 6 1.38 -9.25 -21.30
C SER A 6 0.53 -9.07 -20.05
N TRP A 7 -0.48 -8.23 -20.15
CA TRP A 7 -1.42 -7.88 -19.08
C TRP A 7 -2.28 -9.09 -18.61
N ASP A 8 -2.20 -10.21 -19.29
CA ASP A 8 -3.05 -11.40 -19.11
C ASP A 8 -2.30 -12.65 -18.59
N LYS A 9 -1.02 -12.57 -18.29
CA LYS A 9 -0.32 -13.68 -17.63
C LYS A 9 -0.23 -13.37 -16.14
N GLU A 10 -0.93 -14.18 -15.34
CA GLU A 10 -0.65 -14.29 -13.91
C GLU A 10 0.82 -14.69 -13.75
N THR A 11 1.66 -13.69 -13.53
CA THR A 11 3.05 -13.97 -13.15
C THR A 11 2.98 -14.50 -11.73
N PRO A 12 3.56 -15.65 -11.41
CA PRO A 12 3.55 -16.15 -10.03
C PRO A 12 4.22 -15.13 -9.11
N ALA A 13 3.69 -14.99 -7.90
CA ALA A 13 4.26 -14.10 -6.90
C ALA A 13 5.75 -14.42 -6.69
N PRO A 14 6.61 -13.42 -6.55
CA PRO A 14 8.03 -13.65 -6.31
C PRO A 14 8.22 -14.31 -4.93
N THR A 15 9.06 -15.33 -4.89
CA THR A 15 9.53 -15.89 -3.62
C THR A 15 10.56 -14.94 -3.01
N LEU A 16 10.32 -14.53 -1.75
CA LEU A 16 11.21 -13.62 -1.05
C LEU A 16 12.28 -14.42 -0.28
N ALA A 17 13.55 -14.15 -0.57
CA ALA A 17 14.63 -14.79 0.14
C ALA A 17 14.63 -14.38 1.62
N GLY A 18 14.77 -15.38 2.53
CA GLY A 18 14.82 -15.16 3.98
C GLY A 18 13.46 -14.87 4.64
N GLU A 19 12.37 -14.86 3.87
CA GLU A 19 11.00 -14.62 4.35
C GLU A 19 10.88 -13.44 5.33
N PRO A 20 11.34 -12.22 4.94
CA PRO A 20 11.36 -11.08 5.85
C PRO A 20 9.96 -10.66 6.28
N LEU A 21 9.83 -10.14 7.50
CA LEU A 21 8.58 -9.54 7.96
C LEU A 21 8.32 -8.23 7.19
N ILE A 22 7.12 -8.11 6.62
CA ILE A 22 6.66 -6.90 5.94
C ILE A 22 5.65 -6.19 6.84
N SER A 23 5.90 -4.92 7.17
CA SER A 23 4.94 -4.08 7.89
C SER A 23 4.16 -3.23 6.87
N ILE A 24 2.84 -3.45 6.78
CA ILE A 24 1.94 -2.67 5.92
C ILE A 24 1.35 -1.54 6.76
N LEU A 25 1.66 -0.29 6.39
CA LEU A 25 1.25 0.92 7.10
C LEU A 25 0.07 1.57 6.38
N ILE A 26 -1.01 1.83 7.11
CA ILE A 26 -2.26 2.37 6.58
C ILE A 26 -2.70 3.57 7.42
N PRO A 27 -2.35 4.81 7.02
CA PRO A 27 -2.87 6.01 7.67
C PRO A 27 -4.35 6.18 7.32
N CYS A 28 -5.19 6.35 8.32
CA CYS A 28 -6.64 6.49 8.19
C CYS A 28 -7.08 7.82 8.82
N PHE A 29 -7.75 8.66 8.03
CA PHE A 29 -8.39 9.89 8.52
C PHE A 29 -9.80 9.99 7.94
N ASN A 30 -10.81 9.80 8.78
CA ASN A 30 -12.23 9.78 8.38
C ASN A 30 -12.54 8.71 7.30
N GLU A 31 -11.99 7.51 7.50
CA GLU A 31 -12.11 6.36 6.59
C GLU A 31 -13.05 5.26 7.13
N GLY A 32 -13.96 5.59 8.03
CA GLY A 32 -14.84 4.61 8.68
C GLY A 32 -15.65 3.74 7.71
N ARG A 33 -15.93 4.21 6.49
CA ARG A 33 -16.60 3.46 5.43
C ARG A 33 -15.70 2.48 4.70
N ASN A 34 -14.44 2.85 4.48
CA ASN A 34 -13.49 2.10 3.64
C ASN A 34 -12.54 1.23 4.47
N ALA A 35 -12.28 1.60 5.72
CA ALA A 35 -11.26 0.98 6.58
C ALA A 35 -11.37 -0.54 6.65
N ARG A 36 -12.59 -1.10 6.78
CA ARG A 36 -12.78 -2.56 6.83
C ARG A 36 -12.31 -3.24 5.54
N GLU A 37 -12.68 -2.70 4.37
CA GLU A 37 -12.30 -3.28 3.08
C GLU A 37 -10.80 -3.17 2.84
N THR A 38 -10.21 -2.00 3.12
CA THR A 38 -8.77 -1.74 2.98
C THR A 38 -7.93 -2.65 3.89
N ILE A 39 -8.29 -2.75 5.17
CA ILE A 39 -7.58 -3.60 6.13
C ILE A 39 -7.71 -5.08 5.75
N SER A 40 -8.91 -5.53 5.36
CA SER A 40 -9.13 -6.92 4.93
C SER A 40 -8.29 -7.27 3.70
N ALA A 41 -8.20 -6.38 2.71
CA ALA A 41 -7.36 -6.58 1.53
C ALA A 41 -5.85 -6.61 1.88
N ALA A 42 -5.43 -5.77 2.83
CA ALA A 42 -4.06 -5.78 3.32
C ALA A 42 -3.69 -7.05 4.09
N LEU A 43 -4.64 -7.65 4.81
CA LEU A 43 -4.46 -8.91 5.53
C LEU A 43 -4.54 -10.15 4.63
N ASP A 44 -5.22 -10.05 3.47
CA ASP A 44 -5.43 -11.15 2.51
C ASP A 44 -4.25 -11.28 1.51
N GLN A 45 -3.03 -10.96 1.92
CA GLN A 45 -1.85 -11.18 1.10
C GLN A 45 -1.47 -12.67 1.08
N ARG A 46 -1.06 -13.20 -0.09
CA ARG A 46 -0.54 -14.57 -0.20
C ARG A 46 0.81 -14.75 0.51
N TYR A 47 1.57 -13.68 0.65
CA TYR A 47 2.76 -13.67 1.49
C TYR A 47 2.34 -13.56 2.96
N GLU A 48 2.62 -14.59 3.75
CA GLU A 48 2.05 -14.74 5.09
C GLU A 48 2.77 -13.95 6.18
N ASN A 49 4.10 -13.72 6.04
CA ASN A 49 4.88 -13.03 7.06
C ASN A 49 4.71 -11.51 6.99
N ILE A 50 3.50 -11.06 7.33
CA ILE A 50 3.09 -9.66 7.36
C ILE A 50 2.52 -9.27 8.71
N GLU A 51 2.68 -8.00 9.06
CA GLU A 51 1.82 -7.29 10.02
C GLU A 51 1.17 -6.10 9.33
N VAL A 52 -0.02 -5.73 9.77
CA VAL A 52 -0.73 -4.53 9.33
C VAL A 52 -0.81 -3.56 10.49
N ILE A 53 -0.41 -2.31 10.25
CA ILE A 53 -0.49 -1.23 11.23
C ILE A 53 -1.41 -0.16 10.67
N ALA A 54 -2.62 -0.05 11.22
CA ALA A 54 -3.55 1.01 10.90
C ALA A 54 -3.31 2.18 11.86
N ILE A 55 -3.12 3.37 11.30
CA ILE A 55 -2.86 4.58 12.09
C ILE A 55 -4.07 5.50 11.94
N ASN A 56 -4.89 5.60 12.99
CA ASN A 56 -5.97 6.56 13.06
C ASN A 56 -5.40 7.94 13.38
N ASP A 57 -5.42 8.83 12.40
CA ASP A 57 -4.85 10.18 12.48
C ASP A 57 -5.91 11.17 13.00
N GLY A 58 -6.40 10.95 14.24
CA GLY A 58 -7.34 11.85 14.88
C GLY A 58 -8.68 11.98 14.15
N SER A 59 -9.24 10.88 13.64
CA SER A 59 -10.53 10.87 12.93
C SER A 59 -11.68 11.32 13.83
N SER A 60 -12.62 12.06 13.26
CA SER A 60 -13.84 12.54 13.92
C SER A 60 -15.07 11.65 13.67
N ASP A 61 -14.99 10.74 12.71
CA ASP A 61 -16.01 9.76 12.37
C ASP A 61 -15.85 8.44 13.17
N ASN A 62 -16.50 7.36 12.72
CA ASN A 62 -16.41 6.05 13.36
C ASN A 62 -15.16 5.23 12.98
N THR A 63 -14.13 5.84 12.38
CA THR A 63 -12.89 5.13 11.97
C THR A 63 -12.25 4.40 13.15
N ALA A 64 -12.07 5.07 14.29
CA ALA A 64 -11.45 4.48 15.47
C ALA A 64 -12.17 3.21 15.94
N GLN A 65 -13.51 3.24 16.00
CA GLN A 65 -14.35 2.12 16.42
C GLN A 65 -14.21 0.94 15.44
N VAL A 66 -14.21 1.21 14.13
CA VAL A 66 -14.08 0.18 13.09
C VAL A 66 -12.69 -0.49 13.19
N LEU A 67 -11.62 0.29 13.33
CA LEU A 67 -10.25 -0.23 13.45
C LEU A 67 -10.09 -1.06 14.73
N GLN A 68 -10.63 -0.60 15.86
CA GLN A 68 -10.56 -1.30 17.13
C GLN A 68 -11.29 -2.65 17.09
N ALA A 69 -12.49 -2.69 16.48
CA ALA A 69 -13.22 -3.93 16.29
C ALA A 69 -12.44 -4.93 15.43
N LEU A 70 -11.85 -4.46 14.31
CA LEU A 70 -11.03 -5.30 13.44
C LEU A 70 -9.79 -5.85 14.15
N ALA A 71 -9.14 -5.06 15.01
CA ALA A 71 -7.97 -5.50 15.76
C ALA A 71 -8.28 -6.61 16.77
N GLN A 72 -9.51 -6.68 17.27
CA GLN A 72 -9.95 -7.79 18.14
C GLN A 72 -10.13 -9.10 17.35
N GLU A 73 -10.49 -9.00 16.07
CA GLU A 73 -10.74 -10.15 15.18
C GLU A 73 -9.45 -10.64 14.49
N GLN A 74 -8.45 -9.75 14.33
CA GLN A 74 -7.30 -9.97 13.46
C GLN A 74 -5.96 -9.82 14.21
N PRO A 75 -5.32 -10.91 14.63
CA PRO A 75 -4.08 -10.86 15.42
C PRO A 75 -2.89 -10.18 14.70
N ARG A 76 -2.89 -10.14 13.37
CA ARG A 76 -1.87 -9.47 12.55
C ARG A 76 -2.12 -7.97 12.36
N LEU A 77 -3.26 -7.44 12.89
CA LEU A 77 -3.59 -6.03 12.85
C LEU A 77 -3.24 -5.36 14.18
N ARG A 78 -2.52 -4.25 14.08
CA ARG A 78 -2.26 -3.33 15.20
C ARG A 78 -2.83 -1.96 14.88
N VAL A 79 -3.38 -1.28 15.87
CA VAL A 79 -3.97 0.04 15.71
C VAL A 79 -3.22 1.05 16.56
N ILE A 80 -2.87 2.18 15.96
CA ILE A 80 -2.30 3.35 16.63
C ILE A 80 -3.33 4.46 16.52
N ASN A 81 -3.71 5.05 17.65
CA ASN A 81 -4.59 6.22 17.67
C ASN A 81 -3.77 7.46 18.02
N LEU A 82 -3.74 8.43 17.13
CA LEU A 82 -3.21 9.76 17.40
C LEU A 82 -4.31 10.62 18.02
N ALA A 83 -3.95 11.48 18.97
CA ALA A 83 -4.91 12.31 19.71
C ALA A 83 -5.60 13.35 18.80
N GLU A 84 -4.90 13.82 17.77
CA GLU A 84 -5.38 14.81 16.81
C GLU A 84 -4.80 14.53 15.42
N ASN A 85 -5.42 15.12 14.39
CA ASN A 85 -4.92 15.01 13.03
C ASN A 85 -3.59 15.74 12.89
N GLN A 86 -2.54 15.01 12.55
CA GLN A 86 -1.19 15.53 12.31
C GLN A 86 -0.78 15.42 10.83
N GLY A 87 -1.62 14.85 10.01
CA GLY A 87 -1.40 14.63 8.59
C GLY A 87 -0.68 13.32 8.27
N LYS A 88 -0.88 12.85 7.04
CA LYS A 88 -0.41 11.56 6.54
C LYS A 88 1.06 11.27 6.82
N ALA A 89 1.94 12.27 6.68
CA ALA A 89 3.38 12.07 6.87
C ALA A 89 3.74 11.71 8.32
N LEU A 90 3.13 12.39 9.30
CA LEU A 90 3.35 12.11 10.72
C LEU A 90 2.68 10.82 11.14
N ALA A 91 1.50 10.50 10.62
CA ALA A 91 0.85 9.22 10.82
C ALA A 91 1.73 8.05 10.32
N LEU A 92 2.27 8.14 9.10
CA LEU A 92 3.20 7.16 8.56
C LEU A 92 4.49 7.05 9.40
N LYS A 93 5.04 8.17 9.89
CA LYS A 93 6.19 8.17 10.78
C LYS A 93 5.90 7.42 12.09
N ALA A 94 4.73 7.63 12.69
CA ALA A 94 4.30 6.91 13.89
C ALA A 94 4.17 5.40 13.60
N GLY A 95 3.56 5.03 12.47
CA GLY A 95 3.46 3.65 12.01
C GLY A 95 4.83 2.99 11.81
N ALA A 96 5.75 3.69 11.13
CA ALA A 96 7.11 3.20 10.89
C ALA A 96 7.90 2.99 12.19
N ALA A 97 7.76 3.89 13.17
CA ALA A 97 8.40 3.75 14.47
C ALA A 97 7.86 2.56 15.28
N ALA A 98 6.63 2.14 15.03
CA ALA A 98 6.00 0.99 15.67
C ALA A 98 6.16 -0.32 14.87
N ALA A 99 6.62 -0.26 13.62
CA ALA A 99 6.83 -1.41 12.77
C ALA A 99 7.88 -2.34 13.32
N ARG A 100 7.68 -3.65 13.13
CA ARG A 100 8.62 -4.71 13.51
C ARG A 100 9.41 -5.25 12.32
N GLY A 101 8.85 -5.06 11.09
CA GLY A 101 9.49 -5.48 9.86
C GLY A 101 10.46 -4.44 9.35
N ASP A 102 11.57 -4.89 8.75
CA ASP A 102 12.55 -4.03 8.10
C ASP A 102 12.06 -3.48 6.77
N LEU A 103 11.03 -4.11 6.19
CA LEU A 103 10.42 -3.72 4.93
C LEU A 103 9.04 -3.10 5.18
N LEU A 104 8.88 -1.86 4.72
CA LEU A 104 7.65 -1.11 4.91
C LEU A 104 6.89 -0.98 3.59
N VAL A 105 5.60 -1.29 3.61
CA VAL A 105 4.66 -1.03 2.51
C VAL A 105 3.65 -0.01 2.98
N CYS A 106 3.62 1.17 2.35
CA CYS A 106 2.69 2.23 2.70
C CYS A 106 1.56 2.29 1.66
N ILE A 107 0.31 2.28 2.12
CA ILE A 107 -0.87 2.40 1.28
C ILE A 107 -1.84 3.44 1.85
N ASP A 108 -2.70 3.98 0.99
CA ASP A 108 -3.73 4.92 1.43
C ASP A 108 -4.89 4.21 2.12
N GLY A 109 -5.60 4.91 3.02
CA GLY A 109 -6.69 4.36 3.83
C GLY A 109 -7.92 3.91 3.02
N ASP A 110 -8.01 4.29 1.76
CA ASP A 110 -9.05 3.92 0.78
C ASP A 110 -8.52 3.03 -0.36
N ALA A 111 -7.25 2.63 -0.33
CA ALA A 111 -6.64 1.79 -1.35
C ALA A 111 -6.84 0.30 -1.05
N LEU A 112 -6.93 -0.50 -2.11
CA LEU A 112 -7.02 -1.95 -2.02
C LEU A 112 -5.76 -2.59 -2.59
N LEU A 113 -5.12 -3.44 -1.80
CA LEU A 113 -4.02 -4.28 -2.26
C LEU A 113 -4.55 -5.52 -2.96
N ASP A 114 -3.98 -5.84 -4.11
CA ASP A 114 -4.08 -7.17 -4.69
C ASP A 114 -3.28 -8.18 -3.84
N ARG A 115 -3.67 -9.46 -3.86
CA ARG A 115 -3.15 -10.51 -2.98
C ARG A 115 -1.64 -10.75 -3.03
N ASP A 116 -0.99 -10.34 -4.11
CA ASP A 116 0.45 -10.51 -4.31
C ASP A 116 1.23 -9.20 -4.22
N THR A 117 0.55 -8.07 -4.00
CA THR A 117 1.15 -6.74 -4.11
C THR A 117 2.31 -6.53 -3.16
N ALA A 118 2.19 -6.97 -1.90
CA ALA A 118 3.26 -6.80 -0.91
C ALA A 118 4.55 -7.50 -1.37
N ALA A 119 4.47 -8.75 -1.83
CA ALA A 119 5.62 -9.50 -2.33
C ALA A 119 6.26 -8.84 -3.55
N TYR A 120 5.44 -8.35 -4.52
CA TYR A 120 5.95 -7.66 -5.70
C TYR A 120 6.65 -6.34 -5.39
N LEU A 121 6.15 -5.58 -4.41
CA LEU A 121 6.74 -4.29 -4.03
C LEU A 121 8.08 -4.47 -3.32
N VAL A 122 8.22 -5.48 -2.46
CA VAL A 122 9.45 -5.67 -1.69
C VAL A 122 10.52 -6.50 -2.38
N ALA A 123 10.16 -7.34 -3.35
CA ALA A 123 11.13 -8.17 -4.07
C ALA A 123 12.32 -7.40 -4.65
N PRO A 124 12.15 -6.22 -5.32
CA PRO A 124 13.28 -5.45 -5.81
C PRO A 124 14.18 -4.89 -4.71
N LEU A 125 13.64 -4.59 -3.51
CA LEU A 125 14.43 -4.11 -2.38
C LEU A 125 15.37 -5.19 -1.85
N ILE A 126 14.93 -6.45 -1.88
CA ILE A 126 15.73 -7.60 -1.46
C ILE A 126 16.75 -7.97 -2.55
N GLN A 127 16.30 -7.95 -3.81
CA GLN A 127 17.12 -8.41 -4.94
C GLN A 127 18.25 -7.43 -5.29
N TYR A 128 18.03 -6.13 -5.09
CA TYR A 128 18.96 -5.07 -5.52
C TYR A 128 19.34 -4.18 -4.34
N PRO A 129 20.55 -4.36 -3.73
CA PRO A 129 20.96 -3.62 -2.53
C PRO A 129 21.02 -2.09 -2.68
N HIS A 130 21.07 -1.58 -3.89
CA HIS A 130 21.08 -0.15 -4.19
C HIS A 130 19.68 0.46 -4.33
N VAL A 131 18.61 -0.37 -4.29
CA VAL A 131 17.22 0.08 -4.36
C VAL A 131 16.74 0.38 -2.94
N GLY A 132 16.50 1.66 -2.65
CA GLY A 132 15.99 2.09 -1.34
C GLY A 132 14.48 2.28 -1.27
N ALA A 133 13.79 2.39 -2.42
CA ALA A 133 12.34 2.55 -2.48
C ALA A 133 11.77 2.03 -3.81
N VAL A 134 10.53 1.51 -3.73
CA VAL A 134 9.77 1.03 -4.88
C VAL A 134 8.36 1.61 -4.81
N THR A 135 7.80 2.02 -5.95
CA THR A 135 6.42 2.49 -6.01
C THR A 135 5.57 1.54 -6.86
N GLY A 136 4.38 1.25 -6.37
CA GLY A 136 3.36 0.49 -7.10
C GLY A 136 2.78 1.28 -8.28
N ASN A 137 1.95 0.61 -9.07
CA ASN A 137 1.15 1.24 -10.12
C ASN A 137 -0.33 1.18 -9.73
N PRO A 138 -0.86 2.21 -9.05
CA PRO A 138 -2.25 2.22 -8.63
C PRO A 138 -3.18 2.22 -9.84
N ARG A 139 -4.31 1.51 -9.72
CA ARG A 139 -5.37 1.45 -10.74
C ARG A 139 -6.64 2.03 -10.17
N ILE A 140 -7.34 2.84 -10.94
CA ILE A 140 -8.63 3.37 -10.54
C ILE A 140 -9.68 2.26 -10.63
N ARG A 141 -10.36 2.02 -9.53
CA ARG A 141 -11.39 0.98 -9.38
C ARG A 141 -12.69 1.36 -10.10
N THR A 142 -13.15 2.61 -9.92
CA THR A 142 -14.43 3.07 -10.44
C THR A 142 -14.33 3.50 -11.89
N ARG A 143 -14.74 2.62 -12.82
CA ARG A 143 -14.72 2.87 -14.28
C ARG A 143 -16.09 3.12 -14.88
N SER A 144 -17.14 3.11 -14.05
CA SER A 144 -18.54 3.19 -14.52
C SER A 144 -19.01 4.61 -14.80
N THR A 145 -18.38 5.64 -14.22
CA THR A 145 -18.72 7.04 -14.44
C THR A 145 -17.87 7.69 -15.52
N LEU A 146 -18.37 8.75 -16.18
CA LEU A 146 -17.62 9.53 -17.17
C LEU A 146 -16.32 10.09 -16.54
N ILE A 147 -16.42 10.64 -15.32
CA ILE A 147 -15.26 11.15 -14.57
C ILE A 147 -14.27 10.04 -14.27
N GLY A 148 -14.73 8.86 -13.85
CA GLY A 148 -13.88 7.70 -13.62
C GLY A 148 -13.11 7.25 -14.86
N ARG A 149 -13.73 7.32 -16.07
CA ARG A 149 -13.05 7.02 -17.34
C ARG A 149 -11.99 8.05 -17.71
N ILE A 150 -12.23 9.33 -17.45
CA ILE A 150 -11.25 10.41 -17.64
C ILE A 150 -10.06 10.21 -16.70
N GLN A 151 -10.31 9.94 -15.41
CA GLN A 151 -9.27 9.65 -14.43
C GLN A 151 -8.44 8.40 -14.80
N VAL A 152 -9.06 7.33 -15.31
CA VAL A 152 -8.34 6.16 -15.83
C VAL A 152 -7.39 6.56 -16.96
N GLY A 153 -7.84 7.42 -17.88
CA GLY A 153 -7.01 7.94 -18.97
C GLY A 153 -5.81 8.72 -18.45
N GLU A 154 -6.02 9.65 -17.51
CA GLU A 154 -4.96 10.44 -16.89
C GLU A 154 -3.98 9.59 -16.10
N PHE A 155 -4.47 8.72 -15.22
CA PHE A 155 -3.61 7.83 -14.43
C PHE A 155 -2.80 6.86 -15.30
N SER A 156 -3.43 6.25 -16.32
CA SER A 156 -2.73 5.32 -17.20
C SER A 156 -1.71 6.00 -18.10
N SER A 157 -2.04 7.19 -18.62
CA SER A 157 -1.19 7.91 -19.57
C SER A 157 -0.11 8.73 -18.88
N ILE A 158 -0.47 9.55 -17.90
CA ILE A 158 0.46 10.48 -17.27
C ILE A 158 1.31 9.76 -16.22
N ILE A 159 0.69 9.09 -15.25
CA ILE A 159 1.44 8.44 -14.16
C ILE A 159 2.21 7.24 -14.69
N GLY A 160 1.60 6.41 -15.55
CA GLY A 160 2.28 5.28 -16.19
C GLY A 160 3.47 5.71 -17.05
N LEU A 161 3.34 6.81 -17.81
CA LEU A 161 4.42 7.36 -18.62
C LEU A 161 5.53 7.95 -17.74
N ILE A 162 5.17 8.77 -16.75
CA ILE A 162 6.14 9.36 -15.81
C ILE A 162 6.92 8.27 -15.09
N LYS A 163 6.27 7.23 -14.56
CA LYS A 163 6.95 6.12 -13.87
C LYS A 163 7.87 5.33 -14.80
N ARG A 164 7.50 5.13 -16.08
CA ARG A 164 8.40 4.50 -17.07
C ARG A 164 9.62 5.36 -17.35
N THR A 165 9.43 6.68 -17.48
CA THR A 165 10.52 7.64 -17.69
C THR A 165 11.46 7.68 -16.49
N GLN A 166 10.94 7.70 -15.28
CA GLN A 166 11.72 7.64 -14.04
C GLN A 166 12.59 6.38 -13.97
N ARG A 167 12.06 5.23 -14.40
CA ARG A 167 12.83 3.98 -14.47
C ARG A 167 14.02 4.08 -15.43
N ILE A 168 13.87 4.78 -16.56
CA ILE A 168 14.96 4.97 -17.54
C ILE A 168 16.07 5.85 -16.94
N TYR A 169 15.69 6.91 -16.23
CA TYR A 169 16.64 7.83 -15.61
C TYR A 169 17.18 7.35 -14.26
N GLY A 170 16.71 6.24 -13.72
CA GLY A 170 17.15 5.71 -12.42
C GLY A 170 16.82 6.62 -11.23
N ARG A 171 15.89 7.56 -11.38
CA ARG A 171 15.47 8.51 -10.32
C ARG A 171 13.97 8.49 -10.15
N VAL A 172 13.52 8.45 -8.89
CA VAL A 172 12.10 8.57 -8.53
C VAL A 172 11.83 10.03 -8.17
N PHE A 173 11.01 10.72 -8.97
CA PHE A 173 10.63 12.12 -8.72
C PHE A 173 9.36 12.25 -7.88
N THR A 174 8.49 11.24 -7.88
CA THR A 174 7.26 11.21 -7.09
C THR A 174 7.04 9.84 -6.49
N VAL A 175 6.80 9.81 -5.19
CA VAL A 175 6.27 8.66 -4.46
C VAL A 175 4.84 9.03 -4.09
N SER A 176 3.87 8.48 -4.77
CA SER A 176 2.45 8.66 -4.46
C SER A 176 1.88 7.35 -3.98
#